data_2f5e2bd6df6670a191b866b935d6ebf5
#
_entry.id   2f5e2bd6df6670a191b866b935d6ebf5
#
_cell.length_a   1.000
_cell.length_b   1.000
_cell.length_c   1.000
_cell.angle_alpha   90.00
_cell.angle_beta   90.00
_cell.angle_gamma   90.00
#
_symmetry.space_group_name_H-M   'P 1'
#
loop_
_entity.id
_entity.type
_entity.pdbx_description
1 polymer ?
#
loop_
_entity_poly.entity_id
_entity_poly.type
_entity_poly.pdbx_seq_one_letter_code
_entity_poly.pdbx_strand_id
1 'polypeptide(L)'
;ILTQNEIFDEITGIISDKNFFDPLHQKIFGSIQNLIYKGLLANPITLKNYFENENDDLNVPEYLIKITKFSTSSRQAIEYSKIIYDTFVRRELIKISENIIDTAKLNDINVNGKSIIENSEKILYDLAEKGSFNSNIIKFDEAVRQTIDMASNAFKNEEGIVGVPTGLRDLDDRLGGLH
;
A
#
# COMPACT_ATOMS: atom_id res chain seq x y z
N ILE A 1 -14.22 7.49 -7.44
CA ILE A 1 -13.75 8.72 -6.78
C ILE A 1 -14.41 9.95 -7.43
N LEU A 2 -14.29 10.16 -8.74
CA LEU A 2 -14.79 11.35 -9.44
C LEU A 2 -16.29 11.61 -9.33
N THR A 3 -17.06 10.59 -8.98
CA THR A 3 -18.50 10.65 -8.75
C THR A 3 -18.89 10.62 -7.27
N GLN A 4 -17.97 10.14 -6.42
CA GLN A 4 -18.16 9.97 -4.98
C GLN A 4 -16.80 10.20 -4.29
N ASN A 5 -16.55 11.43 -3.84
CA ASN A 5 -15.28 11.77 -3.20
C ASN A 5 -15.12 11.13 -1.80
N GLU A 6 -16.23 10.80 -1.14
CA GLU A 6 -16.26 10.24 0.22
C GLU A 6 -15.47 8.93 0.37
N ILE A 7 -15.36 8.16 -0.72
CA ILE A 7 -14.58 6.90 -0.70
C ILE A 7 -13.06 7.12 -0.79
N PHE A 8 -12.63 8.36 -1.02
CA PHE A 8 -11.22 8.65 -1.26
C PHE A 8 -10.33 8.23 -0.11
N ASP A 9 -10.76 8.48 1.13
CA ASP A 9 -9.98 8.14 2.33
C ASP A 9 -9.77 6.63 2.46
N GLU A 10 -10.79 5.81 2.12
CA GLU A 10 -10.64 4.35 2.12
C GLU A 10 -9.70 3.87 1.02
N ILE A 11 -9.75 4.51 -0.16
CA ILE A 11 -8.89 4.16 -1.30
C ILE A 11 -7.43 4.54 -1.05
N THR A 12 -7.17 5.71 -0.47
CA THR A 12 -5.80 6.15 -0.15
C THR A 12 -5.14 5.33 0.95
N GLY A 13 -5.91 4.64 1.76
CA GLY A 13 -5.41 3.61 2.67
C GLY A 13 -4.92 2.33 1.94
N ILE A 14 -5.19 2.17 0.64
CA ILE A 14 -4.80 0.99 -0.13
C ILE A 14 -3.80 1.34 -1.23
N ILE A 15 -4.02 2.44 -1.96
CA ILE A 15 -3.20 2.85 -3.10
C ILE A 15 -2.81 4.32 -3.04
N SER A 16 -1.69 4.63 -3.72
CA SER A 16 -1.23 5.97 -4.03
C SER A 16 -1.17 6.18 -5.55
N ASP A 17 -0.85 7.40 -5.97
CA ASP A 17 -0.60 7.75 -7.37
C ASP A 17 0.45 6.84 -8.03
N LYS A 18 1.51 6.47 -7.29
CA LYS A 18 2.63 5.64 -7.78
C LYS A 18 2.22 4.21 -8.13
N ASN A 19 1.08 3.74 -7.64
CA ASN A 19 0.62 2.39 -7.90
C ASN A 19 0.03 2.20 -9.30
N PHE A 20 -0.32 3.29 -9.98
CA PHE A 20 -0.80 3.23 -11.36
C PHE A 20 0.35 3.02 -12.35
N PHE A 21 0.10 2.23 -13.39
CA PHE A 21 1.08 2.00 -14.45
C PHE A 21 1.16 3.18 -15.42
N ASP A 22 -0.01 3.72 -15.80
CA ASP A 22 -0.12 4.82 -16.74
C ASP A 22 0.21 6.16 -16.05
N PRO A 23 1.20 6.94 -16.56
CA PRO A 23 1.55 8.24 -16.00
C PRO A 23 0.37 9.22 -15.97
N LEU A 24 -0.56 9.15 -16.94
CA LEU A 24 -1.77 9.98 -16.94
C LEU A 24 -2.65 9.65 -15.72
N HIS A 25 -2.84 8.36 -15.42
CA HIS A 25 -3.60 7.94 -14.23
C HIS A 25 -2.91 8.34 -12.92
N GLN A 26 -1.57 8.30 -12.87
CA GLN A 26 -0.80 8.80 -11.72
C GLN A 26 -1.11 10.29 -11.50
N LYS A 27 -1.02 11.11 -12.56
CA LYS A 27 -1.32 12.54 -12.49
C LYS A 27 -2.77 12.81 -12.10
N ILE A 28 -3.73 12.08 -12.68
CA ILE A 28 -5.15 12.21 -12.35
C ILE A 28 -5.38 11.93 -10.86
N PHE A 29 -4.83 10.82 -10.36
CA PHE A 29 -5.00 10.44 -8.95
C PHE A 29 -4.36 11.46 -8.01
N GLY A 30 -3.13 11.91 -8.29
CA GLY A 30 -2.45 12.95 -7.52
C GLY A 30 -3.20 14.29 -7.55
N SER A 31 -3.81 14.66 -8.68
CA SER A 31 -4.63 15.87 -8.79
C SER A 31 -5.93 15.75 -7.99
N ILE A 32 -6.58 14.59 -7.98
CA ILE A 32 -7.74 14.29 -7.14
C ILE A 32 -7.36 14.45 -5.65
N GLN A 33 -6.25 13.86 -5.25
CA GLN A 33 -5.72 13.94 -3.89
C GLN A 33 -5.49 15.39 -3.47
N ASN A 34 -4.84 16.18 -4.31
CA ASN A 34 -4.56 17.60 -4.05
C ASN A 34 -5.85 18.43 -3.89
N LEU A 35 -6.89 18.16 -4.70
CA LEU A 35 -8.18 18.84 -4.59
C LEU A 35 -8.86 18.50 -3.28
N ILE A 36 -8.96 17.21 -2.94
CA ILE A 36 -9.67 16.75 -1.74
C ILE A 36 -8.97 17.26 -0.47
N TYR A 37 -7.63 17.23 -0.41
CA TYR A 37 -6.88 17.78 0.74
C TYR A 37 -7.02 19.29 0.90
N LYS A 38 -7.36 20.01 -0.18
CA LYS A 38 -7.71 21.43 -0.12
C LYS A 38 -9.19 21.67 0.23
N GLY A 39 -9.96 20.62 0.53
CA GLY A 39 -11.39 20.71 0.81
C GLY A 39 -12.25 20.99 -0.42
N LEU A 40 -11.71 20.77 -1.62
CA LEU A 40 -12.42 20.98 -2.88
C LEU A 40 -12.96 19.66 -3.44
N LEU A 41 -14.08 19.74 -4.17
CA LEU A 41 -14.64 18.57 -4.84
C LEU A 41 -13.79 18.19 -6.06
N ALA A 42 -13.36 16.95 -6.11
CA ALA A 42 -12.69 16.37 -7.26
C ALA A 42 -13.73 15.80 -8.24
N ASN A 43 -13.94 16.49 -9.35
CA ASN A 43 -14.80 16.07 -10.46
C ASN A 43 -14.15 16.41 -11.80
N PRO A 44 -14.67 15.93 -12.95
CA PRO A 44 -14.05 16.20 -14.25
C PRO A 44 -13.88 17.69 -14.57
N ILE A 45 -14.77 18.56 -14.05
CA ILE A 45 -14.71 20.00 -14.32
C ILE A 45 -13.59 20.65 -13.51
N THR A 46 -13.47 20.33 -12.23
CA THR A 46 -12.41 20.89 -11.36
C THR A 46 -11.04 20.37 -11.74
N LEU A 47 -10.95 19.12 -12.21
CA LEU A 47 -9.70 18.52 -12.68
C LEU A 47 -9.24 19.09 -14.02
N LYS A 48 -10.14 19.53 -14.89
CA LYS A 48 -9.80 20.09 -16.20
C LYS A 48 -8.70 21.14 -16.10
N ASN A 49 -8.79 22.05 -15.12
CA ASN A 49 -7.84 23.14 -14.93
C ASN A 49 -6.40 22.68 -14.63
N TYR A 50 -6.21 21.45 -14.13
CA TYR A 50 -4.88 20.89 -13.87
C TYR A 50 -4.20 20.37 -15.14
N PHE A 51 -4.95 20.20 -16.24
CA PHE A 51 -4.49 19.60 -17.48
C PHE A 51 -4.56 20.56 -18.68
N GLU A 52 -5.03 21.80 -18.50
CA GLU A 52 -5.19 22.77 -19.61
C GLU A 52 -3.86 23.23 -20.21
N ASN A 53 -2.74 23.08 -19.50
CA ASN A 53 -1.40 23.51 -19.94
C ASN A 53 -0.54 22.38 -20.52
N GLU A 54 -1.05 21.18 -20.61
CA GLU A 54 -0.31 20.05 -21.19
C GLU A 54 -0.68 19.93 -22.67
N ASN A 55 0.33 20.13 -23.54
CA ASN A 55 0.23 19.89 -24.99
C ASN A 55 0.24 18.36 -25.27
N ASP A 56 -0.59 17.60 -24.58
CA ASP A 56 -0.76 16.18 -24.84
C ASP A 56 -1.80 16.00 -25.96
N ASP A 57 -1.51 15.13 -26.92
CA ASP A 57 -2.41 14.70 -28.01
C ASP A 57 -3.73 14.07 -27.48
N LEU A 58 -3.81 13.79 -26.17
CA LEU A 58 -4.98 13.28 -25.48
C LEU A 58 -5.85 14.41 -24.93
N ASN A 59 -7.09 14.47 -25.40
CA ASN A 59 -8.10 15.36 -24.82
C ASN A 59 -8.49 14.85 -23.41
N VAL A 60 -7.66 15.22 -22.41
CA VAL A 60 -7.84 14.77 -21.01
C VAL A 60 -9.25 15.07 -20.47
N PRO A 61 -9.86 16.25 -20.72
CA PRO A 61 -11.24 16.51 -20.30
C PRO A 61 -12.26 15.50 -20.83
N GLU A 62 -12.15 15.13 -22.10
CA GLU A 62 -13.02 14.11 -22.71
C GLU A 62 -12.79 12.73 -22.12
N TYR A 63 -11.53 12.40 -21.83
CA TYR A 63 -11.15 11.16 -21.18
C TYR A 63 -11.72 11.07 -19.76
N LEU A 64 -11.66 12.12 -18.96
CA LEU A 64 -12.25 12.19 -17.63
C LEU A 64 -13.77 11.97 -17.66
N ILE A 65 -14.47 12.55 -18.65
CA ILE A 65 -15.90 12.31 -18.85
C ILE A 65 -16.19 10.84 -19.21
N LYS A 66 -15.34 10.22 -20.05
CA LYS A 66 -15.47 8.78 -20.36
C LYS A 66 -15.32 7.92 -19.11
N ILE A 67 -14.31 8.17 -18.29
CA ILE A 67 -14.09 7.40 -17.04
C ILE A 67 -15.31 7.49 -16.12
N THR A 68 -15.91 8.66 -15.97
CA THR A 68 -17.07 8.83 -15.08
C THR A 68 -18.31 8.06 -15.54
N LYS A 69 -18.45 7.78 -16.84
CA LYS A 69 -19.55 6.94 -17.35
C LYS A 69 -19.44 5.48 -16.89
N PHE A 70 -18.25 5.03 -16.56
CA PHE A 70 -18.01 3.69 -16.00
C PHE A 70 -17.92 3.70 -14.48
N SER A 71 -18.55 4.68 -13.82
CA SER A 71 -18.54 4.75 -12.36
C SER A 71 -19.16 3.49 -11.76
N THR A 72 -18.48 2.96 -10.76
CA THR A 72 -18.83 1.75 -10.05
C THR A 72 -19.29 2.10 -8.63
N SER A 73 -19.86 1.12 -7.92
CA SER A 73 -20.19 1.30 -6.49
C SER A 73 -18.90 1.45 -5.65
N SER A 74 -19.04 2.10 -4.50
CA SER A 74 -17.95 2.28 -3.53
C SER A 74 -17.23 0.96 -3.19
N ARG A 75 -17.99 -0.12 -2.99
CA ARG A 75 -17.45 -1.44 -2.72
C ARG A 75 -16.56 -1.97 -3.86
N GLN A 76 -17.01 -1.80 -5.10
CA GLN A 76 -16.22 -2.21 -6.27
C GLN A 76 -14.96 -1.34 -6.42
N ALA A 77 -15.01 -0.06 -6.08
CA ALA A 77 -13.83 0.80 -6.14
C ALA A 77 -12.75 0.35 -5.15
N ILE A 78 -13.11 -0.11 -3.96
CA ILE A 78 -12.17 -0.71 -2.99
C ILE A 78 -11.55 -1.99 -3.55
N GLU A 79 -12.35 -2.89 -4.13
CA GLU A 79 -11.82 -4.12 -4.73
C GLU A 79 -10.88 -3.84 -5.91
N TYR A 80 -11.21 -2.86 -6.75
CA TYR A 80 -10.31 -2.43 -7.83
C TYR A 80 -9.02 -1.80 -7.31
N SER A 81 -9.06 -1.08 -6.20
CA SER A 81 -7.86 -0.55 -5.55
C SER A 81 -6.91 -1.67 -5.11
N LYS A 82 -7.44 -2.75 -4.53
CA LYS A 82 -6.64 -3.93 -4.18
C LYS A 82 -6.01 -4.59 -5.40
N ILE A 83 -6.73 -4.68 -6.52
CA ILE A 83 -6.22 -5.23 -7.78
C ILE A 83 -5.11 -4.34 -8.35
N ILE A 84 -5.30 -3.01 -8.32
CA ILE A 84 -4.26 -2.06 -8.75
C ILE A 84 -3.00 -2.23 -7.91
N TYR A 85 -3.16 -2.35 -6.59
CA TYR A 85 -2.05 -2.57 -5.69
C TYR A 85 -1.34 -3.90 -5.97
N ASP A 86 -2.05 -5.02 -6.10
CA ASP A 86 -1.45 -6.33 -6.41
C ASP A 86 -0.67 -6.29 -7.74
N THR A 87 -1.24 -5.68 -8.76
CA THR A 87 -0.54 -5.52 -10.05
C THR A 87 0.68 -4.60 -9.96
N PHE A 88 0.66 -3.58 -9.11
CA PHE A 88 1.83 -2.76 -8.81
C PHE A 88 2.92 -3.60 -8.15
N VAL A 89 2.60 -4.36 -7.10
CA VAL A 89 3.56 -5.23 -6.41
C VAL A 89 4.19 -6.22 -7.38
N ARG A 90 3.41 -6.83 -8.26
CA ARG A 90 3.94 -7.75 -9.29
C ARG A 90 4.94 -7.05 -10.23
N ARG A 91 4.66 -5.82 -10.66
CA ARG A 91 5.59 -5.03 -11.49
C ARG A 91 6.89 -4.70 -10.74
N GLU A 92 6.79 -4.33 -9.47
CA GLU A 92 7.98 -4.05 -8.65
C GLU A 92 8.81 -5.32 -8.43
N LEU A 93 8.17 -6.48 -8.17
CA LEU A 93 8.88 -7.77 -8.06
C LEU A 93 9.61 -8.14 -9.36
N ILE A 94 9.02 -7.88 -10.53
CA ILE A 94 9.70 -8.10 -11.81
C ILE A 94 10.94 -7.21 -11.91
N LYS A 95 10.84 -5.92 -11.63
CA LYS A 95 11.98 -4.99 -11.66
C LYS A 95 13.08 -5.39 -10.69
N ILE A 96 12.72 -5.80 -9.48
CA ILE A 96 13.68 -6.27 -8.47
C ILE A 96 14.40 -7.52 -8.98
N SER A 97 13.66 -8.46 -9.56
CA SER A 97 14.23 -9.70 -10.11
C SER A 97 15.20 -9.42 -11.27
N GLU A 98 14.84 -8.51 -12.19
CA GLU A 98 15.70 -8.08 -13.27
C GLU A 98 16.99 -7.43 -12.73
N ASN A 99 16.88 -6.56 -11.73
CA ASN A 99 18.03 -5.94 -11.08
C ASN A 99 18.95 -6.98 -10.40
N ILE A 100 18.38 -7.98 -9.72
CA ILE A 100 19.14 -9.08 -9.11
C ILE A 100 19.87 -9.87 -10.19
N ILE A 101 19.19 -10.21 -11.29
CA ILE A 101 19.79 -10.94 -12.42
C ILE A 101 20.95 -10.14 -13.02
N ASP A 102 20.75 -8.85 -13.27
CA ASP A 102 21.79 -8.02 -13.88
C ASP A 102 22.99 -7.83 -12.95
N THR A 103 22.74 -7.60 -11.66
CA THR A 103 23.81 -7.49 -10.66
C THR A 103 24.58 -8.79 -10.51
N ALA A 104 23.90 -9.94 -10.53
CA ALA A 104 24.54 -11.25 -10.41
C ALA A 104 25.39 -11.61 -11.65
N LYS A 105 25.04 -11.06 -12.84
CA LYS A 105 25.84 -11.24 -14.06
C LYS A 105 27.08 -10.35 -14.13
N LEU A 106 27.11 -9.25 -13.34
CA LEU A 106 28.28 -8.39 -13.30
C LEU A 106 29.43 -9.11 -12.59
N ASN A 107 30.54 -9.29 -13.30
CA ASN A 107 31.81 -9.82 -12.73
C ASN A 107 32.58 -8.65 -12.06
N ASP A 108 31.96 -7.94 -11.13
CA ASP A 108 32.63 -6.91 -10.36
C ASP A 108 33.25 -7.52 -9.11
N ILE A 109 34.59 -7.38 -8.98
CA ILE A 109 35.37 -7.88 -7.84
C ILE A 109 34.90 -7.30 -6.50
N ASN A 110 34.28 -6.12 -6.53
CA ASN A 110 33.78 -5.43 -5.34
C ASN A 110 32.38 -5.90 -4.92
N VAL A 111 31.67 -6.64 -5.75
CA VAL A 111 30.30 -7.11 -5.48
C VAL A 111 30.34 -8.62 -5.26
N ASN A 112 30.27 -9.03 -4.00
CA ASN A 112 30.22 -10.45 -3.66
C ASN A 112 28.76 -10.95 -3.58
N GLY A 113 28.57 -12.27 -3.73
CA GLY A 113 27.23 -12.87 -3.69
C GLY A 113 26.45 -12.58 -2.40
N LYS A 114 27.15 -12.43 -1.27
CA LYS A 114 26.53 -12.08 0.02
C LYS A 114 25.94 -10.68 0.00
N SER A 115 26.63 -9.69 -0.55
CA SER A 115 26.13 -8.32 -0.67
C SER A 115 24.92 -8.22 -1.61
N ILE A 116 24.84 -9.07 -2.64
CA ILE A 116 23.66 -9.13 -3.51
C ILE A 116 22.46 -9.65 -2.73
N ILE A 117 22.63 -10.69 -1.91
CA ILE A 117 21.57 -11.25 -1.06
C ILE A 117 21.08 -10.19 -0.08
N GLU A 118 21.98 -9.58 0.70
CA GLU A 118 21.62 -8.56 1.70
C GLU A 118 20.87 -7.36 1.09
N ASN A 119 21.30 -6.90 -0.09
CA ASN A 119 20.61 -5.83 -0.80
C ASN A 119 19.22 -6.26 -1.30
N SER A 120 19.11 -7.49 -1.80
CA SER A 120 17.83 -8.03 -2.27
C SER A 120 16.82 -8.20 -1.14
N GLU A 121 17.27 -8.73 0.00
CA GLU A 121 16.44 -8.86 1.20
C GLU A 121 15.91 -7.49 1.66
N LYS A 122 16.78 -6.49 1.70
CA LYS A 122 16.38 -5.13 2.06
C LYS A 122 15.32 -4.56 1.13
N ILE A 123 15.52 -4.67 -0.20
CA ILE A 123 14.57 -4.13 -1.19
C ILE A 123 13.22 -4.85 -1.10
N LEU A 124 13.23 -6.18 -0.91
CA LEU A 124 12.02 -6.97 -0.75
C LEU A 124 11.29 -6.63 0.56
N TYR A 125 12.03 -6.43 1.64
CA TYR A 125 11.47 -5.97 2.91
C TYR A 125 10.82 -4.59 2.78
N ASP A 126 11.52 -3.64 2.16
CA ASP A 126 11.00 -2.28 1.91
C ASP A 126 9.72 -2.30 1.05
N LEU A 127 9.63 -3.23 0.09
CA LEU A 127 8.43 -3.41 -0.73
C LEU A 127 7.27 -3.97 0.11
N ALA A 128 7.54 -4.96 0.96
CA ALA A 128 6.54 -5.56 1.84
C ALA A 128 6.04 -4.57 2.89
N GLU A 129 6.93 -3.76 3.48
CA GLU A 129 6.58 -2.74 4.46
C GLU A 129 5.71 -1.64 3.85
N LYS A 130 6.04 -1.17 2.65
CA LYS A 130 5.20 -0.20 1.91
C LYS A 130 3.82 -0.75 1.59
N GLY A 131 3.66 -2.06 1.51
CA GLY A 131 2.38 -2.72 1.29
C GLY A 131 1.49 -2.82 2.52
N SER A 132 2.06 -2.64 3.68
CA SER A 132 1.33 -2.72 4.95
C SER A 132 0.75 -1.37 5.40
N PHE A 133 0.47 -0.44 4.47
CA PHE A 133 -0.13 0.87 4.79
C PHE A 133 -1.42 0.78 5.62
N ASN A 134 -2.08 -0.38 5.61
CA ASN A 134 -3.29 -0.62 6.40
C ASN A 134 -3.07 -1.41 7.70
N SER A 135 -1.85 -1.89 7.98
CA SER A 135 -1.65 -2.71 9.19
C SER A 135 -1.54 -1.87 10.47
N ASN A 136 -1.32 -0.55 10.37
CA ASN A 136 -1.13 0.30 11.54
C ASN A 136 -2.37 1.10 11.97
N ILE A 137 -3.41 1.16 11.13
CA ILE A 137 -4.68 1.82 11.48
C ILE A 137 -5.76 0.75 11.50
N ILE A 138 -5.88 0.06 12.62
CA ILE A 138 -6.95 -0.89 12.86
C ILE A 138 -8.18 -0.10 13.31
N LYS A 139 -9.36 -0.43 12.77
CA LYS A 139 -10.62 0.15 13.25
C LYS A 139 -10.79 -0.18 14.72
N PHE A 140 -11.32 0.77 15.49
CA PHE A 140 -11.43 0.62 16.94
C PHE A 140 -12.18 -0.65 17.37
N ASP A 141 -13.25 -1.01 16.66
CA ASP A 141 -14.02 -2.24 16.90
C ASP A 141 -13.19 -3.50 16.63
N GLU A 142 -12.33 -3.49 15.65
CA GLU A 142 -11.42 -4.58 15.33
C GLU A 142 -10.27 -4.68 16.35
N ALA A 143 -9.70 -3.54 16.76
CA ALA A 143 -8.71 -3.48 17.82
C ALA A 143 -9.25 -4.04 19.14
N VAL A 144 -10.50 -3.68 19.50
CA VAL A 144 -11.18 -4.21 20.70
C VAL A 144 -11.39 -5.72 20.60
N ARG A 145 -11.83 -6.24 19.45
CA ARG A 145 -11.99 -7.69 19.25
C ARG A 145 -10.67 -8.42 19.40
N GLN A 146 -9.61 -7.95 18.74
CA GLN A 146 -8.27 -8.55 18.85
C GLN A 146 -7.78 -8.54 20.31
N THR A 147 -7.98 -7.45 21.03
CA THR A 147 -7.59 -7.35 22.45
C THR A 147 -8.36 -8.35 23.31
N ILE A 148 -9.67 -8.52 23.08
CA ILE A 148 -10.49 -9.51 23.78
C ILE A 148 -10.03 -10.94 23.46
N ASP A 149 -9.73 -11.23 22.20
CA ASP A 149 -9.23 -12.55 21.78
C ASP A 149 -7.85 -12.84 22.39
N MET A 150 -6.95 -11.86 22.42
CA MET A 150 -5.64 -11.98 23.06
C MET A 150 -5.79 -12.22 24.57
N ALA A 151 -6.64 -11.46 25.25
CA ALA A 151 -6.91 -11.63 26.66
C ALA A 151 -7.56 -12.99 26.97
N SER A 152 -8.49 -13.46 26.14
CA SER A 152 -9.12 -14.77 26.26
C SER A 152 -8.13 -15.91 26.07
N ASN A 153 -7.21 -15.77 25.10
CA ASN A 153 -6.16 -16.76 24.85
C ASN A 153 -5.13 -16.77 25.99
N ALA A 154 -4.75 -15.60 26.51
CA ALA A 154 -3.87 -15.50 27.67
C ALA A 154 -4.49 -16.15 28.93
N PHE A 155 -5.79 -15.94 29.14
CA PHE A 155 -6.51 -16.55 30.26
C PHE A 155 -6.64 -18.07 30.14
N LYS A 156 -6.73 -18.62 28.95
CA LYS A 156 -6.79 -20.07 28.67
C LYS A 156 -5.43 -20.75 28.73
N ASN A 157 -4.35 -19.99 28.65
CA ASN A 157 -2.99 -20.52 28.68
C ASN A 157 -2.57 -20.73 30.13
N GLU A 158 -2.64 -21.99 30.61
CA GLU A 158 -2.24 -22.37 31.97
C GLU A 158 -0.73 -22.15 32.23
N GLU A 159 0.10 -21.99 31.18
CA GLU A 159 1.55 -21.80 31.32
C GLU A 159 1.95 -20.32 31.50
N GLY A 160 1.02 -19.37 31.43
CA GLY A 160 1.27 -17.94 31.69
C GLY A 160 2.12 -17.22 30.62
N ILE A 161 2.63 -17.92 29.62
CA ILE A 161 3.46 -17.37 28.54
C ILE A 161 2.59 -17.24 27.28
N VAL A 162 2.34 -15.99 26.84
CA VAL A 162 1.52 -15.68 25.66
C VAL A 162 2.39 -15.53 24.41
N GLY A 163 3.63 -15.08 24.59
CA GLY A 163 4.62 -14.88 23.51
C GLY A 163 5.61 -16.04 23.36
N VAL A 164 6.69 -15.79 22.63
CA VAL A 164 7.79 -16.75 22.47
C VAL A 164 8.63 -16.77 23.76
N PRO A 165 8.81 -17.93 24.43
CA PRO A 165 9.61 -17.99 25.65
C PRO A 165 11.07 -17.63 25.37
N THR A 166 11.65 -16.79 26.20
CA THR A 166 13.07 -16.43 26.14
C THR A 166 13.98 -17.52 26.70
N GLY A 167 13.42 -18.46 27.45
CA GLY A 167 14.15 -19.49 28.18
C GLY A 167 14.70 -19.01 29.55
N LEU A 168 14.47 -17.75 29.91
CA LEU A 168 14.82 -17.18 31.22
C LEU A 168 13.54 -17.03 32.04
N ARG A 169 13.36 -17.93 33.02
CA ARG A 169 12.12 -18.06 33.78
C ARG A 169 11.64 -16.74 34.38
N ASP A 170 12.54 -16.03 35.10
CA ASP A 170 12.19 -14.76 35.75
C ASP A 170 11.82 -13.64 34.76
N LEU A 171 12.30 -13.73 33.53
CA LEU A 171 11.99 -12.77 32.46
C LEU A 171 10.66 -13.11 31.80
N ASP A 172 10.45 -14.39 31.53
CA ASP A 172 9.21 -14.91 30.95
C ASP A 172 8.01 -14.69 31.89
N ASP A 173 8.20 -14.91 33.21
CA ASP A 173 7.19 -14.65 34.25
C ASP A 173 6.79 -13.14 34.32
N ARG A 174 7.72 -12.24 34.00
CA ARG A 174 7.46 -10.79 34.07
C ARG A 174 6.93 -10.20 32.76
N LEU A 175 7.34 -10.73 31.59
CA LEU A 175 6.99 -10.22 30.27
C LEU A 175 5.87 -11.01 29.59
N GLY A 176 5.56 -12.23 30.07
CA GLY A 176 4.65 -13.14 29.36
C GLY A 176 5.23 -13.71 28.06
N GLY A 177 6.56 -13.62 27.88
CA GLY A 177 7.26 -13.95 26.63
C GLY A 177 7.52 -12.72 25.74
N LEU A 178 8.23 -12.94 24.63
CA LEU A 178 8.49 -11.91 23.60
C LEU A 178 7.31 -11.83 22.62
N HIS A 179 6.84 -10.61 22.33
CA HIS A 179 5.74 -10.30 21.39
C HIS A 179 6.26 -9.70 20.11
#